data_0c3d7bfa624050c63f959c55f27590c9
#
_entry.id   0c3d7bfa624050c63f959c55f27590c9
#
_cell.length_a   1.000
_cell.length_b   1.000
_cell.length_c   1.000
_cell.angle_alpha   90.00
_cell.angle_beta   90.00
_cell.angle_gamma   90.00
#
_symmetry.space_group_name_H-M   'P 1'
#
loop_
_entity.id
_entity.type
_entity.pdbx_description
1 polymer ?
#
loop_
_entity_poly.entity_id
_entity_poly.type
_entity_poly.pdbx_seq_one_letter_code
_entity_poly.pdbx_strand_id
1 'polypeptide(L)'
;KIIARFGPGNIFYIPIMIAYHLGTRLGESYGFDLLHDVDFDKHTISINSQMQKEGKTWFLRPPKYNSYRTIGMDPVIEAILKQEIVNRKKHMLLYGEYFMKTYISKDSALFQAPANTRITEKEVMPICVRENGELLNPDSFKYCVRVIHNELNNPLFHHHCLRHTHGTILAENGAKPKAVMERLGHRDIQTTFNRYVFNTDKMKDDAVKIFAEATNNLPTI
;
A
#
# COMPACT_ATOMS: atom_id res chain seq x y z
N LYS A 1 -4.06 -10.61 -14.48
CA LYS A 1 -5.54 -10.77 -14.38
C LYS A 1 -6.13 -9.73 -13.40
N ILE A 2 -5.64 -9.59 -12.14
CA ILE A 2 -6.21 -8.65 -11.14
C ILE A 2 -6.18 -7.21 -11.65
N ILE A 3 -5.03 -6.70 -12.12
CA ILE A 3 -4.91 -5.33 -12.65
C ILE A 3 -5.76 -5.13 -13.94
N ALA A 4 -5.92 -6.16 -14.75
CA ALA A 4 -6.81 -6.07 -15.90
C ALA A 4 -8.30 -5.96 -15.52
N ARG A 5 -8.70 -6.55 -14.39
CA ARG A 5 -10.07 -6.48 -13.85
C ARG A 5 -10.35 -5.19 -13.07
N PHE A 6 -9.34 -4.69 -12.35
CA PHE A 6 -9.41 -3.51 -11.48
C PHE A 6 -8.40 -2.45 -11.93
N GLY A 7 -8.38 -2.11 -13.22
CA GLY A 7 -7.48 -1.12 -13.80
C GLY A 7 -7.80 0.33 -13.40
N PRO A 8 -7.07 1.29 -13.98
CA PRO A 8 -7.28 2.71 -13.71
C PRO A 8 -8.75 3.12 -13.84
N GLY A 9 -9.22 3.96 -12.91
CA GLY A 9 -10.64 4.35 -12.79
C GLY A 9 -11.48 3.42 -11.92
N ASN A 10 -11.01 2.21 -11.59
CA ASN A 10 -11.70 1.36 -10.63
C ASN A 10 -11.34 1.77 -9.20
N ILE A 11 -12.33 1.79 -8.29
CA ILE A 11 -12.13 2.20 -6.88
C ILE A 11 -11.13 1.32 -6.11
N PHE A 12 -10.87 0.10 -6.57
CA PHE A 12 -9.89 -0.80 -5.95
C PHE A 12 -8.50 -0.74 -6.58
N TYR A 13 -8.33 0.01 -7.69
CA TYR A 13 -7.05 0.15 -8.35
C TYR A 13 -5.98 0.70 -7.40
N ILE A 14 -6.24 1.83 -6.77
CA ILE A 14 -5.30 2.49 -5.85
C ILE A 14 -4.90 1.61 -4.67
N PRO A 15 -5.82 1.02 -3.86
CA PRO A 15 -5.40 0.16 -2.76
C PRO A 15 -4.67 -1.11 -3.20
N ILE A 16 -4.96 -1.67 -4.39
CA ILE A 16 -4.21 -2.79 -4.95
C ILE A 16 -2.78 -2.36 -5.29
N MET A 17 -2.60 -1.24 -6.00
CA MET A 17 -1.28 -0.76 -6.42
C MET A 17 -0.42 -0.37 -5.21
N ILE A 18 -1.00 0.30 -4.21
CA ILE A 18 -0.32 0.61 -2.95
C ILE A 18 0.17 -0.67 -2.26
N ALA A 19 -0.71 -1.65 -2.09
CA ALA A 19 -0.32 -2.90 -1.42
C ALA A 19 0.75 -3.67 -2.19
N TYR A 20 0.68 -3.67 -3.52
CA TYR A 20 1.62 -4.38 -4.39
C TYR A 20 2.98 -3.68 -4.45
N HIS A 21 3.02 -2.36 -4.68
CA HIS A 21 4.26 -1.60 -4.87
C HIS A 21 4.95 -1.20 -3.56
N LEU A 22 4.19 -1.02 -2.47
CA LEU A 22 4.72 -0.58 -1.18
C LEU A 22 4.73 -1.67 -0.11
N GLY A 23 4.10 -2.81 -0.38
CA GLY A 23 4.04 -3.93 0.57
C GLY A 23 3.25 -3.64 1.85
N THR A 24 2.24 -2.77 1.79
CA THR A 24 1.48 -2.31 2.95
C THR A 24 0.46 -3.33 3.47
N ARG A 25 0.10 -3.23 4.75
CA ARG A 25 -1.06 -3.92 5.31
C ARG A 25 -2.36 -3.26 4.84
N LEU A 26 -3.48 -3.98 4.90
CA LEU A 26 -4.78 -3.46 4.44
C LEU A 26 -5.11 -2.09 5.06
N GLY A 27 -5.07 -1.96 6.38
CA GLY A 27 -5.36 -0.69 7.04
C GLY A 27 -4.37 0.42 6.70
N GLU A 28 -3.07 0.09 6.50
CA GLU A 28 -2.05 1.03 6.03
C GLU A 28 -2.35 1.53 4.61
N SER A 29 -2.79 0.65 3.69
CA SER A 29 -3.14 1.02 2.31
C SER A 29 -4.25 2.07 2.24
N TYR A 30 -5.13 2.12 3.21
CA TYR A 30 -6.22 3.09 3.30
C TYR A 30 -5.92 4.27 4.24
N GLY A 31 -4.82 4.21 5.00
CA GLY A 31 -4.47 5.21 6.01
C GLY A 31 -3.63 6.37 5.50
N PHE A 32 -3.23 6.40 4.23
CA PHE A 32 -2.37 7.46 3.69
C PHE A 32 -3.11 8.78 3.50
N ASP A 33 -2.43 9.85 3.90
CA ASP A 33 -2.77 11.23 3.59
C ASP A 33 -1.85 11.77 2.49
N LEU A 34 -2.41 12.07 1.32
CA LEU A 34 -1.64 12.58 0.17
C LEU A 34 -0.92 13.90 0.44
N LEU A 35 -1.40 14.69 1.42
CA LEU A 35 -0.80 15.99 1.74
C LEU A 35 0.45 15.85 2.64
N HIS A 36 0.51 14.83 3.48
CA HIS A 36 1.49 14.78 4.55
C HIS A 36 2.39 13.53 4.52
N ASP A 37 1.95 12.46 3.87
CA ASP A 37 2.69 11.19 3.88
C ASP A 37 3.56 10.98 2.64
N VAL A 38 3.38 11.77 1.57
CA VAL A 38 4.10 11.62 0.30
C VAL A 38 5.08 12.76 0.09
N ASP A 39 6.34 12.44 -0.12
CA ASP A 39 7.41 13.39 -0.48
C ASP A 39 7.89 13.04 -1.91
N PHE A 40 7.44 13.81 -2.89
CA PHE A 40 7.80 13.57 -4.29
C PHE A 40 9.23 14.03 -4.62
N ASP A 41 9.82 14.94 -3.85
CA ASP A 41 11.19 15.40 -4.08
C ASP A 41 12.20 14.35 -3.61
N LYS A 42 11.88 13.65 -2.52
CA LYS A 42 12.68 12.54 -2.01
C LYS A 42 12.26 11.18 -2.56
N HIS A 43 11.21 11.11 -3.37
CA HIS A 43 10.64 9.88 -3.87
C HIS A 43 10.26 8.88 -2.75
N THR A 44 9.71 9.39 -1.64
CA THR A 44 9.38 8.58 -0.46
C THR A 44 7.94 8.72 -0.03
N ILE A 45 7.46 7.69 0.66
CA ILE A 45 6.16 7.69 1.34
C ILE A 45 6.32 7.20 2.78
N SER A 46 5.67 7.89 3.71
CA SER A 46 5.71 7.59 5.14
C SER A 46 4.46 6.82 5.56
N ILE A 47 4.66 5.70 6.23
CA ILE A 47 3.59 4.89 6.79
C ILE A 47 3.43 5.28 8.26
N ASN A 48 2.62 6.32 8.49
CA ASN A 48 2.41 6.95 9.79
C ASN A 48 1.12 6.50 10.46
N SER A 49 0.19 5.95 9.68
CA SER A 49 -1.12 5.57 10.17
C SER A 49 -1.68 4.34 9.46
N GLN A 50 -2.70 3.76 10.07
CA GLN A 50 -3.58 2.78 9.46
C GLN A 50 -5.03 3.19 9.72
N MET A 51 -5.92 2.92 8.76
CA MET A 51 -7.35 3.08 8.96
C MET A 51 -7.90 1.88 9.73
N GLN A 52 -8.46 2.14 10.89
CA GLN A 52 -8.99 1.12 11.80
C GLN A 52 -10.43 1.46 12.18
N LYS A 53 -11.29 0.44 12.27
CA LYS A 53 -12.69 0.59 12.68
C LYS A 53 -12.84 0.31 14.17
N GLU A 54 -13.52 1.23 14.86
CA GLU A 54 -13.93 1.06 16.24
C GLU A 54 -15.45 1.37 16.32
N GLY A 55 -16.24 0.35 16.65
CA GLY A 55 -17.69 0.45 16.57
C GLY A 55 -18.18 0.73 15.14
N LYS A 56 -18.81 1.88 14.91
CA LYS A 56 -19.28 2.33 13.59
C LYS A 56 -18.36 3.37 12.94
N THR A 57 -17.34 3.84 13.64
CA THR A 57 -16.47 4.95 13.23
C THR A 57 -15.13 4.45 12.73
N TRP A 58 -14.56 5.13 11.74
CA TRP A 58 -13.22 4.90 11.24
C TRP A 58 -12.25 5.91 11.85
N PHE A 59 -11.07 5.43 12.22
CA PHE A 59 -10.01 6.21 12.85
C PHE A 59 -8.70 6.05 12.08
N LEU A 60 -7.86 7.09 12.11
CA LEU A 60 -6.45 6.96 11.80
C LEU A 60 -5.70 6.62 13.09
N ARG A 61 -5.22 5.40 13.20
CA ARG A 61 -4.47 4.90 14.35
C ARG A 61 -3.01 4.65 13.97
N PRO A 62 -2.09 4.62 14.93
CA PRO A 62 -0.73 4.16 14.69
C PRO A 62 -0.69 2.85 13.91
N PRO A 63 0.29 2.64 13.01
CA PRO A 63 0.43 1.36 12.33
C PRO A 63 0.65 0.24 13.36
N LYS A 64 0.17 -0.96 13.03
CA LYS A 64 0.25 -2.12 13.94
C LYS A 64 1.69 -2.31 14.47
N TYR A 65 1.83 -2.50 15.77
CA TYR A 65 3.12 -2.59 16.47
C TYR A 65 3.98 -1.32 16.40
N ASN A 66 3.39 -0.16 16.22
CA ASN A 66 4.10 1.11 16.02
C ASN A 66 5.16 1.02 14.90
N SER A 67 4.87 0.27 13.84
CA SER A 67 5.79 0.02 12.73
C SER A 67 5.85 1.23 11.77
N TYR A 68 6.08 2.43 12.33
CA TYR A 68 6.34 3.64 11.56
C TYR A 68 7.54 3.46 10.67
N ARG A 69 7.44 3.91 9.43
CA ARG A 69 8.54 3.81 8.47
C ARG A 69 8.34 4.73 7.28
N THR A 70 9.43 5.20 6.73
CA THR A 70 9.46 5.90 5.44
C THR A 70 10.15 4.99 4.43
N ILE A 71 9.52 4.76 3.29
CA ILE A 71 10.02 3.86 2.24
C ILE A 71 10.07 4.57 0.89
N GLY A 72 11.03 4.18 0.06
CA GLY A 72 11.14 4.67 -1.31
C GLY A 72 9.95 4.20 -2.17
N MET A 73 9.48 5.08 -3.05
CA MET A 73 8.51 4.76 -4.10
C MET A 73 9.26 4.36 -5.37
N ASP A 74 8.76 3.34 -6.07
CA ASP A 74 9.19 3.09 -7.43
C ASP A 74 8.49 4.05 -8.41
N PRO A 75 9.03 4.22 -9.64
CA PRO A 75 8.47 5.19 -10.60
C PRO A 75 7.00 4.95 -10.96
N VAL A 76 6.54 3.70 -10.89
CA VAL A 76 5.15 3.35 -11.27
C VAL A 76 4.18 3.87 -10.22
N ILE A 77 4.42 3.55 -8.93
CA ILE A 77 3.53 4.02 -7.86
C ILE A 77 3.58 5.54 -7.73
N GLU A 78 4.75 6.14 -7.89
CA GLU A 78 4.89 7.60 -7.87
C GLU A 78 4.06 8.27 -8.97
N ALA A 79 4.11 7.76 -10.21
CA ALA A 79 3.29 8.26 -11.30
C ALA A 79 1.79 8.11 -11.04
N ILE A 80 1.37 6.99 -10.45
CA ILE A 80 -0.02 6.74 -10.04
C ILE A 80 -0.47 7.77 -9.00
N LEU A 81 0.34 8.04 -7.98
CA LEU A 81 0.01 9.01 -6.94
C LEU A 81 -0.08 10.44 -7.47
N LYS A 82 0.85 10.85 -8.35
CA LYS A 82 0.80 12.13 -9.05
C LYS A 82 -0.48 12.27 -9.88
N GLN A 83 -0.85 11.22 -10.62
CA GLN A 83 -2.08 11.22 -11.41
C GLN A 83 -3.33 11.30 -10.51
N GLU A 84 -3.30 10.64 -9.36
CA GLU A 84 -4.43 10.71 -8.42
C GLU A 84 -4.65 12.11 -7.86
N ILE A 85 -3.60 12.87 -7.58
CA ILE A 85 -3.71 14.27 -7.18
C ILE A 85 -4.35 15.11 -8.30
N VAL A 86 -3.98 14.87 -9.56
CA VAL A 86 -4.58 15.54 -10.72
C VAL A 86 -6.06 15.16 -10.85
N ASN A 87 -6.38 13.88 -10.74
CA ASN A 87 -7.76 13.38 -10.78
C ASN A 87 -8.60 14.01 -9.67
N ARG A 88 -8.07 14.07 -8.45
CA ARG A 88 -8.73 14.68 -7.29
C ARG A 88 -9.11 16.14 -7.54
N LYS A 89 -8.18 16.93 -8.10
CA LYS A 89 -8.45 18.34 -8.47
C LYS A 89 -9.54 18.44 -9.52
N LYS A 90 -9.55 17.59 -10.54
CA LYS A 90 -10.62 17.54 -11.56
C LYS A 90 -11.97 17.19 -10.95
N HIS A 91 -12.02 16.18 -10.08
CA HIS A 91 -13.24 15.75 -9.42
C HIS A 91 -13.79 16.84 -8.47
N MET A 92 -12.91 17.51 -7.73
CA MET A 92 -13.33 18.66 -6.91
C MET A 92 -13.99 19.77 -7.73
N LEU A 93 -13.48 20.06 -8.93
CA LEU A 93 -14.09 21.04 -9.84
C LEU A 93 -15.40 20.52 -10.42
N LEU A 94 -15.48 19.23 -10.76
CA LEU A 94 -16.67 18.62 -11.35
C LEU A 94 -17.83 18.55 -10.37
N TYR A 95 -17.57 18.12 -9.14
CA TYR A 95 -18.60 17.95 -8.12
C TYR A 95 -18.91 19.23 -7.33
N GLY A 96 -17.98 20.22 -7.38
CA GLY A 96 -18.16 21.52 -6.71
C GLY A 96 -18.51 21.37 -5.24
N GLU A 97 -19.60 21.98 -4.82
CA GLU A 97 -20.07 21.96 -3.43
C GLU A 97 -20.47 20.57 -2.92
N TYR A 98 -20.81 19.64 -3.81
CA TYR A 98 -21.16 18.26 -3.48
C TYR A 98 -19.94 17.35 -3.28
N PHE A 99 -18.72 17.86 -3.54
CA PHE A 99 -17.51 17.08 -3.26
C PHE A 99 -17.33 16.89 -1.77
N MET A 100 -17.09 15.63 -1.34
CA MET A 100 -16.90 15.29 0.06
C MET A 100 -15.44 15.44 0.46
N LYS A 101 -15.17 16.32 1.42
CA LYS A 101 -13.88 16.47 2.08
C LYS A 101 -13.82 15.65 3.35
N THR A 102 -12.64 15.14 3.67
CA THR A 102 -12.41 14.35 4.87
C THR A 102 -11.66 15.17 5.92
N TYR A 103 -12.07 15.03 7.15
CA TYR A 103 -11.50 15.71 8.31
C TYR A 103 -11.16 14.72 9.40
N ILE A 104 -10.23 15.09 10.27
CA ILE A 104 -9.82 14.29 11.42
C ILE A 104 -10.09 15.06 12.71
N SER A 105 -10.83 14.44 13.62
CA SER A 105 -11.10 14.98 14.94
C SER A 105 -9.89 14.85 15.88
N LYS A 106 -9.94 15.46 17.06
CA LYS A 106 -8.87 15.44 18.06
C LYS A 106 -8.52 14.02 18.55
N ASP A 107 -9.49 13.12 18.56
CA ASP A 107 -9.32 11.69 18.92
C ASP A 107 -9.01 10.80 17.72
N SER A 108 -8.70 11.42 16.58
CA SER A 108 -8.32 10.76 15.32
C SER A 108 -9.47 10.04 14.60
N ALA A 109 -10.72 10.36 14.91
CA ALA A 109 -11.87 9.88 14.14
C ALA A 109 -11.95 10.60 12.79
N LEU A 110 -12.24 9.83 11.74
CA LEU A 110 -12.47 10.36 10.40
C LEU A 110 -13.96 10.68 10.21
N PHE A 111 -14.24 11.84 9.68
CA PHE A 111 -15.59 12.24 9.25
C PHE A 111 -15.53 13.04 7.95
N GLN A 112 -16.66 13.17 7.28
CA GLN A 112 -16.75 13.86 6.00
C GLN A 112 -17.83 14.93 6.02
N ALA A 113 -17.59 15.98 5.25
CA ALA A 113 -18.56 17.03 5.00
C ALA A 113 -18.44 17.54 3.55
N PRO A 114 -19.51 18.08 2.95
CA PRO A 114 -19.47 18.75 1.66
C PRO A 114 -18.45 19.90 1.63
N ALA A 115 -17.84 20.14 0.47
CA ALA A 115 -16.74 21.09 0.33
C ALA A 115 -17.10 22.54 0.70
N ASN A 116 -18.37 22.90 0.64
CA ASN A 116 -18.89 24.22 1.04
C ASN A 116 -19.16 24.34 2.56
N THR A 117 -19.01 23.27 3.33
CA THR A 117 -19.24 23.28 4.77
C THR A 117 -18.03 23.87 5.49
N ARG A 118 -18.27 24.82 6.41
CA ARG A 118 -17.20 25.41 7.22
C ARG A 118 -16.85 24.47 8.38
N ILE A 119 -15.68 23.85 8.31
CA ILE A 119 -15.15 22.91 9.31
C ILE A 119 -13.87 23.49 9.88
N THR A 120 -13.67 23.37 11.21
CA THR A 120 -12.51 23.87 11.94
C THR A 120 -11.46 22.80 12.20
N GLU A 121 -11.84 21.54 12.08
CA GLU A 121 -10.99 20.37 12.23
C GLU A 121 -9.99 20.27 11.07
N LYS A 122 -8.89 19.57 11.30
CA LYS A 122 -7.84 19.40 10.31
C LYS A 122 -8.36 18.60 9.11
N GLU A 123 -8.27 19.21 7.91
CA GLU A 123 -8.52 18.51 6.65
C GLU A 123 -7.40 17.50 6.38
N VAL A 124 -7.76 16.32 5.94
CA VAL A 124 -6.85 15.28 5.43
C VAL A 124 -7.30 14.89 4.03
N MET A 125 -6.36 14.44 3.21
CA MET A 125 -6.61 14.00 1.84
C MET A 125 -6.36 12.48 1.72
N PRO A 126 -7.31 11.63 2.14
CA PRO A 126 -7.13 10.18 2.04
C PRO A 126 -6.91 9.77 0.59
N ILE A 127 -5.99 8.84 0.38
CA ILE A 127 -5.65 8.37 -0.96
C ILE A 127 -6.78 7.56 -1.60
N CYS A 128 -7.50 6.78 -0.79
CA CYS A 128 -8.56 5.90 -1.24
C CYS A 128 -9.93 6.56 -1.06
N VAL A 129 -10.45 7.14 -2.12
CA VAL A 129 -11.80 7.75 -2.16
C VAL A 129 -12.51 7.43 -3.47
N ARG A 130 -13.81 7.71 -3.52
CA ARG A 130 -14.60 7.74 -4.75
C ARG A 130 -14.39 9.05 -5.51
N GLU A 131 -14.89 9.15 -6.72
CA GLU A 131 -14.83 10.36 -7.55
C GLU A 131 -15.43 11.60 -6.87
N ASN A 132 -16.55 11.42 -6.16
CA ASN A 132 -17.19 12.49 -5.40
C ASN A 132 -16.50 12.81 -4.05
N GLY A 133 -15.34 12.22 -3.77
CA GLY A 133 -14.60 12.42 -2.52
C GLY A 133 -15.02 11.52 -1.35
N GLU A 134 -16.08 10.71 -1.50
CA GLU A 134 -16.48 9.78 -0.44
C GLU A 134 -15.37 8.82 -0.06
N LEU A 135 -15.12 8.68 1.24
CA LEU A 135 -14.07 7.85 1.79
C LEU A 135 -14.30 6.36 1.52
N LEU A 136 -13.34 5.72 0.91
CA LEU A 136 -13.25 4.27 0.85
C LEU A 136 -12.55 3.75 2.10
N ASN A 137 -13.06 2.67 2.64
CA ASN A 137 -12.52 2.06 3.85
C ASN A 137 -12.09 0.59 3.60
N PRO A 138 -11.30 0.00 4.50
CA PRO A 138 -10.82 -1.37 4.37
C PRO A 138 -11.92 -2.43 4.21
N ASP A 139 -13.12 -2.22 4.77
CA ASP A 139 -14.23 -3.17 4.63
C ASP A 139 -14.70 -3.28 3.16
N SER A 140 -14.55 -2.21 2.36
CA SER A 140 -14.91 -2.23 0.94
C SER A 140 -14.08 -3.25 0.15
N PHE A 141 -12.84 -3.53 0.58
CA PHE A 141 -11.95 -4.49 -0.10
C PHE A 141 -12.47 -5.94 -0.07
N LYS A 142 -13.38 -6.27 0.87
CA LYS A 142 -14.04 -7.57 0.91
C LYS A 142 -14.80 -7.87 -0.39
N TYR A 143 -15.39 -6.83 -1.00
CA TYR A 143 -16.03 -6.98 -2.31
C TYR A 143 -14.99 -7.30 -3.41
N CYS A 144 -13.87 -6.60 -3.44
CA CYS A 144 -12.78 -6.89 -4.37
C CYS A 144 -12.30 -8.35 -4.25
N VAL A 145 -12.08 -8.83 -3.01
CA VAL A 145 -11.70 -10.24 -2.74
C VAL A 145 -12.75 -11.21 -3.30
N ARG A 146 -14.03 -10.96 -3.04
CA ARG A 146 -15.13 -11.81 -3.55
C ARG A 146 -15.15 -11.88 -5.08
N VAL A 147 -14.95 -10.75 -5.76
CA VAL A 147 -14.86 -10.71 -7.23
C VAL A 147 -13.65 -11.51 -7.72
N ILE A 148 -12.50 -11.38 -7.07
CA ILE A 148 -11.29 -12.15 -7.43
C ILE A 148 -11.51 -13.66 -7.24
N HIS A 149 -12.16 -14.07 -6.15
CA HIS A 149 -12.49 -15.48 -5.94
C HIS A 149 -13.39 -16.03 -7.04
N ASN A 150 -14.45 -15.33 -7.38
CA ASN A 150 -15.50 -15.82 -8.28
C ASN A 150 -15.16 -15.64 -9.75
N GLU A 151 -14.69 -14.43 -10.15
CA GLU A 151 -14.48 -14.11 -11.57
C GLU A 151 -13.07 -14.47 -12.06
N LEU A 152 -12.06 -14.42 -11.18
CA LEU A 152 -10.68 -14.73 -11.55
C LEU A 152 -10.24 -16.13 -11.10
N ASN A 153 -11.16 -16.89 -10.52
CA ASN A 153 -10.96 -18.27 -10.04
C ASN A 153 -9.72 -18.40 -9.14
N ASN A 154 -9.58 -17.46 -8.18
CA ASN A 154 -8.49 -17.46 -7.20
C ASN A 154 -9.03 -17.41 -5.76
N PRO A 155 -9.53 -18.55 -5.22
CA PRO A 155 -10.19 -18.60 -3.92
C PRO A 155 -9.27 -18.36 -2.72
N LEU A 156 -7.96 -18.43 -2.92
CA LEU A 156 -6.98 -18.19 -1.84
C LEU A 156 -6.52 -16.73 -1.75
N PHE A 157 -6.96 -15.89 -2.68
CA PHE A 157 -6.56 -14.49 -2.67
C PHE A 157 -7.16 -13.74 -1.48
N HIS A 158 -6.32 -12.97 -0.82
CA HIS A 158 -6.70 -11.95 0.15
C HIS A 158 -5.70 -10.78 0.05
N HIS A 159 -6.02 -9.60 0.60
CA HIS A 159 -5.18 -8.40 0.46
C HIS A 159 -3.71 -8.67 0.82
N HIS A 160 -3.45 -9.46 1.85
CA HIS A 160 -2.09 -9.75 2.30
C HIS A 160 -1.25 -10.51 1.26
N CYS A 161 -1.88 -11.18 0.27
CA CYS A 161 -1.17 -11.80 -0.85
C CYS A 161 -0.37 -10.79 -1.66
N LEU A 162 -0.88 -9.54 -1.84
CA LEU A 162 -0.16 -8.48 -2.55
C LEU A 162 1.14 -8.11 -1.83
N ARG A 163 1.07 -7.96 -0.50
CA ARG A 163 2.25 -7.72 0.35
C ARG A 163 3.21 -8.92 0.36
N HIS A 164 2.69 -10.15 0.36
CA HIS A 164 3.52 -11.35 0.24
C HIS A 164 4.27 -11.36 -1.09
N THR A 165 3.56 -11.12 -2.19
CA THR A 165 4.17 -11.02 -3.52
C THR A 165 5.26 -9.96 -3.57
N HIS A 166 5.02 -8.77 -2.99
CA HIS A 166 6.03 -7.72 -2.87
C HIS A 166 7.30 -8.21 -2.14
N GLY A 167 7.14 -8.83 -0.97
CA GLY A 167 8.27 -9.35 -0.20
C GLY A 167 9.01 -10.48 -0.91
N THR A 168 8.28 -11.38 -1.58
CA THR A 168 8.86 -12.47 -2.37
C THR A 168 9.68 -11.94 -3.54
N ILE A 169 9.14 -10.98 -4.31
CA ILE A 169 9.86 -10.35 -5.43
C ILE A 169 11.17 -9.71 -4.93
N LEU A 170 11.15 -9.00 -3.82
CA LEU A 170 12.37 -8.41 -3.25
C LEU A 170 13.40 -9.48 -2.87
N ALA A 171 12.97 -10.53 -2.17
CA ALA A 171 13.85 -11.61 -1.74
C ALA A 171 14.44 -12.38 -2.92
N GLU A 172 13.63 -12.75 -3.92
CA GLU A 172 14.06 -13.45 -5.14
C GLU A 172 15.01 -12.65 -6.03
N ASN A 173 15.03 -11.32 -5.88
CA ASN A 173 15.95 -10.44 -6.59
C ASN A 173 17.10 -9.92 -5.70
N GLY A 174 17.41 -10.63 -4.62
CA GLY A 174 18.62 -10.44 -3.83
C GLY A 174 18.56 -9.30 -2.80
N ALA A 175 17.38 -8.76 -2.49
CA ALA A 175 17.27 -7.77 -1.44
C ALA A 175 17.66 -8.39 -0.08
N LYS A 176 18.49 -7.66 0.68
CA LYS A 176 18.93 -8.13 2.01
C LYS A 176 17.73 -8.31 2.94
N PRO A 177 17.66 -9.43 3.70
CA PRO A 177 16.51 -9.72 4.59
C PRO A 177 16.16 -8.57 5.55
N LYS A 178 17.17 -7.86 6.06
CA LYS A 178 16.96 -6.69 6.92
C LYS A 178 16.24 -5.56 6.18
N ALA A 179 16.61 -5.27 4.94
CA ALA A 179 15.96 -4.24 4.13
C ALA A 179 14.50 -4.59 3.80
N VAL A 180 14.22 -5.88 3.53
CA VAL A 180 12.84 -6.37 3.34
C VAL A 180 12.03 -6.24 4.63
N MET A 181 12.63 -6.60 5.78
CA MET A 181 12.02 -6.46 7.10
C MET A 181 11.63 -5.01 7.40
N GLU A 182 12.55 -4.08 7.23
CA GLU A 182 12.34 -2.64 7.47
C GLU A 182 11.26 -2.08 6.54
N ARG A 183 11.34 -2.39 5.23
CA ARG A 183 10.35 -1.94 4.25
C ARG A 183 8.95 -2.45 4.56
N LEU A 184 8.81 -3.70 4.96
CA LEU A 184 7.53 -4.29 5.34
C LEU A 184 7.07 -3.88 6.75
N GLY A 185 7.94 -3.39 7.62
CA GLY A 185 7.62 -3.07 9.01
C GLY A 185 7.30 -4.34 9.81
N HIS A 186 8.13 -5.37 9.68
CA HIS A 186 8.11 -6.54 10.55
C HIS A 186 8.85 -6.22 11.84
N ARG A 187 8.25 -6.55 12.98
CA ARG A 187 8.87 -6.34 14.30
C ARG A 187 10.07 -7.26 14.50
N ASP A 188 10.01 -8.46 13.96
CA ASP A 188 11.00 -9.50 14.11
C ASP A 188 11.50 -9.96 12.74
N ILE A 189 12.83 -10.08 12.63
CA ILE A 189 13.50 -10.59 11.44
C ILE A 189 13.11 -12.04 11.14
N GLN A 190 12.80 -12.83 12.18
CA GLN A 190 12.33 -14.21 12.04
C GLN A 190 11.05 -14.29 11.21
N THR A 191 10.16 -13.30 11.34
CA THR A 191 8.95 -13.20 10.51
C THR A 191 9.30 -13.04 9.02
N THR A 192 10.36 -12.30 8.71
CA THR A 192 10.85 -12.13 7.34
C THR A 192 11.53 -13.39 6.85
N PHE A 193 12.42 -13.97 7.67
CA PHE A 193 13.10 -15.23 7.33
C PHE A 193 12.11 -16.36 7.08
N ASN A 194 11.16 -16.60 7.99
CA ASN A 194 10.18 -17.68 7.86
C ASN A 194 9.23 -17.53 6.68
N ARG A 195 9.03 -16.30 6.15
CA ARG A 195 8.10 -16.05 5.06
C ARG A 195 8.74 -15.81 3.71
N TYR A 196 9.95 -15.25 3.66
CA TYR A 196 10.58 -14.79 2.40
C TYR A 196 11.96 -15.43 2.15
N VAL A 197 12.53 -16.09 3.15
CA VAL A 197 13.77 -16.89 2.98
C VAL A 197 13.44 -18.37 2.77
N PHE A 198 12.18 -18.71 2.43
CA PHE A 198 11.93 -20.02 1.85
C PHE A 198 12.62 -20.07 0.50
N ASN A 199 13.63 -20.95 0.41
CA ASN A 199 14.33 -21.29 -0.81
C ASN A 199 13.32 -21.54 -1.95
N THR A 200 12.98 -20.51 -2.72
CA THR A 200 12.38 -20.76 -4.02
C THR A 200 13.42 -21.48 -4.88
N ASP A 201 12.98 -22.25 -5.84
CA ASP A 201 13.93 -22.95 -6.73
C ASP A 201 14.86 -21.95 -7.41
N LYS A 202 14.36 -20.77 -7.77
CA LYS A 202 15.17 -19.64 -8.27
C LYS A 202 16.30 -19.25 -7.31
N MET A 203 16.01 -19.11 -6.01
CA MET A 203 17.05 -18.75 -5.01
C MET A 203 18.12 -19.84 -4.85
N LYS A 204 17.75 -21.12 -4.99
CA LYS A 204 18.69 -22.22 -4.98
C LYS A 204 19.62 -22.18 -6.20
N ASP A 205 19.05 -21.94 -7.38
CA ASP A 205 19.79 -21.85 -8.64
C ASP A 205 20.74 -20.63 -8.63
N ASP A 206 20.25 -19.48 -8.12
CA ASP A 206 21.05 -18.27 -8.01
C ASP A 206 22.22 -18.43 -7.01
N ALA A 207 22.04 -19.16 -5.91
CA ALA A 207 23.12 -19.47 -4.97
C ALA A 207 24.25 -20.26 -5.63
N VAL A 208 23.92 -21.24 -6.49
CA VAL A 208 24.92 -22.00 -7.25
C VAL A 208 25.67 -21.11 -8.22
N LYS A 209 24.98 -20.23 -8.95
CA LYS A 209 25.60 -19.29 -9.90
C LYS A 209 26.55 -18.32 -9.18
N ILE A 210 26.08 -17.70 -8.07
CA ILE A 210 26.88 -16.76 -7.27
C ILE A 210 28.15 -17.45 -6.78
N PHE A 211 28.07 -18.69 -6.31
CA PHE A 211 29.25 -19.44 -5.87
C PHE A 211 30.21 -19.74 -7.04
N ALA A 212 29.66 -20.18 -8.17
CA ALA A 212 30.47 -20.46 -9.37
C ALA A 212 31.18 -19.17 -9.88
N GLU A 213 30.49 -18.05 -9.95
CA GLU A 213 31.08 -16.76 -10.34
C GLU A 213 32.17 -16.28 -9.36
N ALA A 214 31.92 -16.44 -8.06
CA ALA A 214 32.90 -16.04 -7.03
C ALA A 214 34.16 -16.92 -7.03
N THR A 215 34.05 -18.19 -7.48
CA THR A 215 35.16 -19.14 -7.48
C THR A 215 35.87 -19.26 -8.84
N ASN A 216 35.31 -18.73 -9.92
CA ASN A 216 35.91 -18.81 -11.26
C ASN A 216 37.33 -18.23 -11.38
N ASN A 217 37.77 -17.39 -10.47
CA ASN A 217 39.09 -16.77 -10.42
C ASN A 217 40.01 -17.39 -9.33
N LEU A 218 39.55 -18.44 -8.64
CA LEU A 218 40.39 -19.16 -7.66
C LEU A 218 41.21 -20.24 -8.37
N PRO A 219 42.49 -20.44 -8.01
CA PRO A 219 43.29 -21.54 -8.57
C PRO A 219 42.59 -22.86 -8.22
N THR A 220 42.46 -23.70 -9.23
CA THR A 220 41.95 -25.07 -9.08
C THR A 220 42.87 -25.83 -8.11
N ILE A 221 42.31 -26.40 -7.04
CA ILE A 221 43.01 -27.24 -6.09
C ILE A 221 43.33 -28.58 -6.75
#